data_fa5a779413afe986d7fdacdfc38367a8
#
_entry.id   fa5a779413afe986d7fdacdfc38367a8
#
_cell.length_a   1.000
_cell.length_b   1.000
_cell.length_c   1.000
_cell.angle_alpha   90.00
_cell.angle_beta   90.00
_cell.angle_gamma   90.00
#
_symmetry.space_group_name_H-M   'P 1'
#
loop_
_entity.id
_entity.type
_entity.pdbx_description
1 polymer ?
#
loop_
_entity_poly.entity_id
_entity_poly.type
_entity_poly.pdbx_seq_one_letter_code
_entity_poly.pdbx_strand_id
1 'polypeptide(L)'
;MRTYQKQIEGISKVLEDSFLVLVSVLNEIFTQEIPNGATKIVLWVPLGTDYNLHFSYMNNEGSELEIRDGLSVLDPVLYRLLDHAYDELPGQEHEFGRDIDIIFAKWLNKGLDTSKFKNTKLHKVMAINNVCAYIDLSTLKVLKDSEMWSQP
;
A
#
# COMPACT_ATOMS: atom_id res chain seq x y z
N MET A 1 6.32 -21.87 14.65
CA MET A 1 7.02 -21.55 13.40
C MET A 1 6.01 -21.44 12.28
N ARG A 2 6.08 -20.36 11.52
CA ARG A 2 5.18 -20.16 10.39
C ARG A 2 5.58 -21.06 9.24
N THR A 3 4.63 -21.80 8.66
CA THR A 3 4.89 -22.73 7.57
C THR A 3 5.13 -22.03 6.23
N TYR A 4 4.88 -20.73 6.15
CA TYR A 4 5.00 -19.93 4.92
C TYR A 4 6.15 -18.91 4.94
N GLN A 5 7.14 -19.12 5.80
CA GLN A 5 8.28 -18.19 5.93
C GLN A 5 9.04 -18.02 4.61
N LYS A 6 9.18 -19.09 3.85
CA LYS A 6 9.85 -19.05 2.55
C LYS A 6 9.13 -18.13 1.56
N GLN A 7 7.81 -18.20 1.53
CA GLN A 7 6.99 -17.35 0.66
C GLN A 7 7.11 -15.87 1.08
N ILE A 8 7.08 -15.60 2.38
CA ILE A 8 7.26 -14.26 2.92
C ILE A 8 8.62 -13.68 2.51
N GLU A 9 9.68 -14.46 2.63
CA GLU A 9 11.04 -14.02 2.26
C GLU A 9 11.15 -13.68 0.78
N GLY A 10 10.53 -14.50 -0.08
CA GLY A 10 10.53 -14.25 -1.52
C GLY A 10 9.81 -12.95 -1.88
N ILE A 11 8.65 -12.71 -1.29
CA ILE A 11 7.87 -11.50 -1.52
C ILE A 11 8.60 -10.28 -0.98
N SER A 12 9.14 -10.37 0.23
CA SER A 12 9.90 -9.29 0.85
C SER A 12 11.11 -8.87 0.01
N LYS A 13 11.79 -9.84 -0.60
CA LYS A 13 12.93 -9.56 -1.46
C LYS A 13 12.52 -8.78 -2.72
N VAL A 14 11.41 -9.15 -3.33
CA VAL A 14 10.91 -8.43 -4.53
C VAL A 14 10.57 -6.97 -4.15
N LEU A 15 9.91 -6.75 -3.02
CA LEU A 15 9.60 -5.41 -2.54
C LEU A 15 10.87 -4.62 -2.23
N GLU A 16 11.85 -5.25 -1.59
CA GLU A 16 13.12 -4.62 -1.29
C GLU A 16 13.86 -4.19 -2.56
N ASP A 17 13.88 -5.06 -3.57
CA ASP A 17 14.51 -4.76 -4.87
C ASP A 17 13.78 -3.63 -5.62
N SER A 18 12.50 -3.42 -5.35
CA SER A 18 11.67 -2.38 -5.97
C SER A 18 11.64 -1.07 -5.16
N PHE A 19 12.32 -1.00 -4.03
CA PHE A 19 12.21 0.12 -3.10
C PHE A 19 12.63 1.46 -3.71
N LEU A 20 13.74 1.48 -4.44
CA LEU A 20 14.23 2.72 -5.07
C LEU A 20 13.28 3.22 -6.15
N VAL A 21 12.62 2.32 -6.86
CA VAL A 21 11.59 2.68 -7.84
C VAL A 21 10.40 3.32 -7.12
N LEU A 22 9.98 2.76 -5.99
CA LEU A 22 8.91 3.34 -5.17
C LEU A 22 9.24 4.77 -4.77
N VAL A 23 10.42 5.00 -4.20
CA VAL A 23 10.84 6.33 -3.75
C VAL A 23 10.88 7.32 -4.93
N SER A 24 11.40 6.90 -6.07
CA SER A 24 11.46 7.73 -7.26
C SER A 24 10.07 8.16 -7.74
N VAL A 25 9.13 7.22 -7.80
CA VAL A 25 7.74 7.48 -8.21
C VAL A 25 7.05 8.40 -7.22
N LEU A 26 7.22 8.18 -5.92
CA LEU A 26 6.65 9.04 -4.89
C LEU A 26 7.19 10.46 -4.97
N ASN A 27 8.48 10.63 -5.23
CA ASN A 27 9.08 11.95 -5.42
C ASN A 27 8.54 12.67 -6.65
N GLU A 28 8.33 11.93 -7.73
CA GLU A 28 7.74 12.47 -8.95
C GLU A 28 6.30 12.96 -8.72
N ILE A 29 5.50 12.18 -8.00
CA ILE A 29 4.15 12.58 -7.63
C ILE A 29 4.17 13.83 -6.76
N PHE A 30 5.09 13.90 -5.82
CA PHE A 30 5.21 15.05 -4.90
C PHE A 30 5.54 16.35 -5.62
N THR A 31 6.23 16.30 -6.77
CA THR A 31 6.52 17.52 -7.54
C THR A 31 5.29 18.16 -8.17
N GLN A 32 4.19 17.43 -8.25
CA GLN A 32 2.92 17.93 -8.75
C GLN A 32 2.13 18.56 -7.59
N GLU A 33 1.29 19.53 -7.93
CA GLU A 33 0.53 20.25 -6.92
C GLU A 33 -0.41 19.34 -6.13
N ILE A 34 -0.37 19.47 -4.79
CA ILE A 34 -1.31 18.76 -3.92
C ILE A 34 -2.65 19.51 -3.97
N PRO A 35 -3.77 18.83 -4.23
CA PRO A 35 -5.07 19.48 -4.30
C PRO A 35 -5.44 20.23 -3.01
N ASN A 36 -6.08 21.39 -3.13
CA ASN A 36 -6.60 22.12 -1.99
C ASN A 36 -7.63 21.27 -1.23
N GLY A 37 -7.53 21.26 0.09
CA GLY A 37 -8.44 20.51 0.93
C GLY A 37 -8.05 19.06 1.14
N ALA A 38 -6.96 18.59 0.52
CA ALA A 38 -6.46 17.24 0.76
C ALA A 38 -5.96 17.10 2.19
N THR A 39 -6.46 16.09 2.89
CA THR A 39 -6.04 15.75 4.25
C THR A 39 -5.46 14.35 4.34
N LYS A 40 -5.72 13.53 3.34
CA LYS A 40 -5.27 12.14 3.29
C LYS A 40 -4.68 11.79 1.93
N ILE A 41 -3.70 10.90 1.99
CA ILE A 41 -3.17 10.22 0.81
C ILE A 41 -3.46 8.73 0.99
N VAL A 42 -4.12 8.14 0.02
CA VAL A 42 -4.48 6.71 0.04
C VAL A 42 -3.73 6.00 -1.06
N LEU A 43 -2.98 4.98 -0.67
CA LEU A 43 -2.24 4.13 -1.58
C LEU A 43 -2.99 2.81 -1.72
N TRP A 44 -3.46 2.53 -2.92
CA TRP A 44 -4.25 1.35 -3.24
C TRP A 44 -3.33 0.26 -3.80
N VAL A 45 -3.29 -0.87 -3.13
CA VAL A 45 -2.53 -2.03 -3.58
C VAL A 45 -3.50 -3.00 -4.25
N PRO A 46 -3.45 -3.13 -5.57
CA PRO A 46 -4.33 -4.07 -6.26
C PRO A 46 -3.76 -5.49 -6.17
N LEU A 47 -4.45 -6.35 -5.47
CA LEU A 47 -4.07 -7.76 -5.39
C LEU A 47 -4.93 -8.55 -6.37
N GLY A 48 -4.40 -8.86 -7.54
CA GLY A 48 -5.03 -9.83 -8.42
C GLY A 48 -5.03 -9.55 -9.91
N THR A 49 -5.32 -8.35 -10.41
CA THR A 49 -5.50 -8.14 -11.85
C THR A 49 -4.69 -7.01 -12.45
N ASP A 50 -4.20 -6.12 -11.61
CA ASP A 50 -3.46 -4.94 -12.03
C ASP A 50 -2.11 -4.94 -11.31
N TYR A 51 -1.04 -4.64 -12.02
CA TYR A 51 0.31 -4.62 -11.47
C TYR A 51 0.75 -3.21 -11.07
N ASN A 52 -0.15 -2.27 -11.08
CA ASN A 52 0.14 -0.88 -10.79
C ASN A 52 -0.32 -0.49 -9.40
N LEU A 53 0.45 0.37 -8.76
CA LEU A 53 0.04 1.03 -7.54
C LEU A 53 -0.87 2.20 -7.91
N HIS A 54 -2.01 2.33 -7.23
CA HIS A 54 -2.93 3.44 -7.41
C HIS A 54 -2.81 4.40 -6.23
N PHE A 55 -3.13 5.65 -6.45
CA PHE A 55 -2.89 6.70 -5.49
C PHE A 55 -4.04 7.70 -5.56
N SER A 56 -4.55 8.13 -4.43
CA SER A 56 -5.56 9.18 -4.41
C SER A 56 -5.35 10.16 -3.25
N TYR A 57 -5.67 11.41 -3.51
CA TYR A 57 -5.82 12.43 -2.47
C TYR A 57 -7.28 12.50 -2.07
N MET A 58 -7.53 12.58 -0.78
CA MET A 58 -8.88 12.65 -0.24
C MET A 58 -9.00 13.77 0.78
N ASN A 59 -10.20 14.31 0.91
CA ASN A 59 -10.53 15.29 1.95
C ASN A 59 -11.14 14.59 3.19
N ASN A 60 -11.48 15.39 4.22
CA ASN A 60 -12.07 14.86 5.45
C ASN A 60 -13.48 14.27 5.27
N GLU A 61 -14.14 14.60 4.18
CA GLU A 61 -15.50 14.13 3.88
C GLU A 61 -15.51 12.82 3.10
N GLY A 62 -14.32 12.26 2.82
CA GLY A 62 -14.20 11.02 2.07
C GLY A 62 -14.30 11.19 0.56
N SER A 63 -14.27 12.42 0.06
CA SER A 63 -14.28 12.67 -1.38
C SER A 63 -12.89 12.58 -1.96
N GLU A 64 -12.77 11.89 -3.08
CA GLU A 64 -11.54 11.83 -3.85
C GLU A 64 -11.36 13.16 -4.61
N LEU A 65 -10.25 13.82 -4.36
CA LEU A 65 -9.91 15.09 -5.00
C LEU A 65 -9.12 14.87 -6.29
N GLU A 66 -8.30 13.82 -6.30
CA GLU A 66 -7.50 13.46 -7.45
C GLU A 66 -7.11 11.99 -7.35
N ILE A 67 -7.15 11.29 -8.47
CA ILE A 67 -6.74 9.89 -8.58
C ILE A 67 -5.59 9.82 -9.58
N ARG A 68 -4.56 9.09 -9.22
CA ARG A 68 -3.43 8.80 -10.11
C ARG A 68 -3.28 7.30 -10.23
N ASP A 69 -3.61 6.81 -11.41
CA ASP A 69 -3.57 5.38 -11.72
C ASP A 69 -2.30 5.02 -12.49
N GLY A 70 -1.99 3.74 -12.47
CA GLY A 70 -0.99 3.18 -13.35
C GLY A 70 0.45 3.45 -12.94
N LEU A 71 0.71 3.68 -11.64
CA LEU A 71 2.08 3.85 -11.15
C LEU A 71 2.80 2.51 -11.18
N SER A 72 3.71 2.37 -12.15
CA SER A 72 4.42 1.12 -12.42
C SER A 72 5.58 0.93 -11.44
N VAL A 73 5.27 0.47 -10.25
CA VAL A 73 6.25 0.26 -9.17
C VAL A 73 6.44 -1.22 -8.86
N LEU A 74 5.37 -2.02 -9.02
CA LEU A 74 5.38 -3.42 -8.62
C LEU A 74 5.87 -4.31 -9.75
N ASP A 75 6.83 -5.19 -9.44
CA ASP A 75 7.31 -6.18 -10.39
C ASP A 75 6.22 -7.24 -10.61
N PRO A 76 5.88 -7.59 -11.85
CA PRO A 76 4.90 -8.65 -12.14
C PRO A 76 5.20 -9.99 -11.47
N VAL A 77 6.46 -10.30 -11.19
CA VAL A 77 6.84 -11.53 -10.49
C VAL A 77 6.20 -11.61 -9.10
N LEU A 78 5.92 -10.47 -8.48
CA LEU A 78 5.28 -10.41 -7.17
C LEU A 78 3.93 -11.14 -7.16
N TYR A 79 3.13 -10.91 -8.19
CA TYR A 79 1.80 -11.52 -8.29
C TYR A 79 1.87 -13.03 -8.50
N ARG A 80 2.85 -13.48 -9.26
CA ARG A 80 3.09 -14.94 -9.41
C ARG A 80 3.48 -15.57 -8.09
N LEU A 81 4.32 -14.88 -7.31
CA LEU A 81 4.70 -15.37 -5.98
C LEU A 81 3.51 -15.40 -5.02
N LEU A 82 2.64 -14.38 -5.08
CA LEU A 82 1.42 -14.35 -4.26
C LEU A 82 0.46 -15.46 -4.65
N ASP A 83 0.20 -15.65 -5.95
CA ASP A 83 -0.68 -16.70 -6.43
C ASP A 83 -0.17 -18.09 -6.04
N HIS A 84 1.11 -18.35 -6.24
CA HIS A 84 1.73 -19.61 -5.84
C HIS A 84 1.63 -19.84 -4.34
N ALA A 85 1.85 -18.79 -3.54
CA ALA A 85 1.77 -18.92 -2.09
C ALA A 85 0.36 -19.29 -1.65
N TYR A 86 -0.66 -18.66 -2.20
CA TYR A 86 -2.05 -18.99 -1.87
C TYR A 86 -2.41 -20.42 -2.27
N ASP A 87 -1.90 -20.91 -3.41
CA ASP A 87 -2.12 -22.29 -3.86
C ASP A 87 -1.40 -23.31 -2.97
N GLU A 88 -0.24 -22.95 -2.44
CA GLU A 88 0.58 -23.84 -1.62
C GLU A 88 0.18 -23.88 -0.14
N LEU A 89 -0.69 -22.99 0.30
CA LEU A 89 -1.01 -22.78 1.72
C LEU A 89 -2.51 -22.95 2.00
N PRO A 90 -3.12 -24.09 1.63
CA PRO A 90 -4.54 -24.30 1.90
C PRO A 90 -4.83 -24.26 3.40
N GLY A 91 -5.83 -23.49 3.79
CA GLY A 91 -6.20 -23.28 5.19
C GLY A 91 -5.40 -22.20 5.92
N GLN A 92 -4.40 -21.61 5.29
CA GLN A 92 -3.57 -20.56 5.90
C GLN A 92 -3.69 -19.22 5.19
N GLU A 93 -4.57 -19.12 4.21
CA GLU A 93 -4.70 -17.91 3.36
C GLU A 93 -4.98 -16.66 4.19
N HIS A 94 -5.77 -16.77 5.22
CA HIS A 94 -6.15 -15.63 6.06
C HIS A 94 -4.96 -15.07 6.84
N GLU A 95 -4.20 -15.95 7.50
CA GLU A 95 -3.00 -15.54 8.24
C GLU A 95 -1.91 -14.99 7.32
N PHE A 96 -1.69 -15.69 6.21
CA PHE A 96 -0.71 -15.27 5.20
C PHE A 96 -1.08 -13.90 4.65
N GLY A 97 -2.35 -13.69 4.31
CA GLY A 97 -2.84 -12.41 3.79
C GLY A 97 -2.62 -11.26 4.75
N ARG A 98 -2.85 -11.47 6.05
CA ARG A 98 -2.59 -10.45 7.07
C ARG A 98 -1.10 -10.10 7.16
N ASP A 99 -0.23 -11.10 7.12
CA ASP A 99 1.21 -10.86 7.17
C ASP A 99 1.69 -10.10 5.92
N ILE A 100 1.14 -10.44 4.76
CA ILE A 100 1.45 -9.75 3.50
C ILE A 100 0.99 -8.29 3.57
N ASP A 101 -0.18 -8.01 4.09
CA ASP A 101 -0.69 -6.64 4.23
C ASP A 101 0.24 -5.78 5.08
N ILE A 102 0.74 -6.34 6.18
CA ILE A 102 1.67 -5.63 7.07
C ILE A 102 3.02 -5.40 6.37
N ILE A 103 3.49 -6.36 5.61
CA ILE A 103 4.74 -6.23 4.85
C ILE A 103 4.63 -5.10 3.81
N PHE A 104 3.52 -5.06 3.06
CA PHE A 104 3.25 -3.97 2.12
C PHE A 104 3.15 -2.63 2.83
N ALA A 105 2.45 -2.58 3.96
CA ALA A 105 2.27 -1.35 4.73
C ALA A 105 3.62 -0.80 5.22
N LYS A 106 4.48 -1.65 5.73
CA LYS A 106 5.83 -1.25 6.16
C LYS A 106 6.67 -0.75 4.99
N TRP A 107 6.60 -1.42 3.87
CA TRP A 107 7.32 -1.03 2.66
C TRP A 107 6.86 0.35 2.15
N LEU A 108 5.55 0.56 2.07
CA LEU A 108 4.98 1.84 1.65
C LEU A 108 5.33 2.96 2.64
N ASN A 109 5.24 2.69 3.93
CA ASN A 109 5.57 3.69 4.96
C ASN A 109 7.05 4.10 4.87
N LYS A 110 7.94 3.13 4.71
CA LYS A 110 9.36 3.41 4.53
C LYS A 110 9.62 4.24 3.26
N GLY A 111 8.89 3.94 2.18
CA GLY A 111 8.98 4.71 0.94
C GLY A 111 8.54 6.16 1.13
N LEU A 112 7.42 6.37 1.80
CA LEU A 112 6.92 7.71 2.11
C LEU A 112 7.89 8.48 3.01
N ASP A 113 8.44 7.82 4.04
CA ASP A 113 9.40 8.45 4.95
C ASP A 113 10.75 8.77 4.28
N THR A 114 11.09 8.07 3.22
CA THR A 114 12.32 8.31 2.47
C THR A 114 12.09 9.34 1.36
N SER A 115 10.86 9.51 0.92
CA SER A 115 10.47 10.44 -0.13
C SER A 115 10.24 11.86 0.41
N LYS A 116 9.93 12.78 -0.51
CA LYS A 116 9.56 14.16 -0.15
C LYS A 116 8.24 14.24 0.61
N PHE A 117 7.42 13.19 0.60
CA PHE A 117 6.20 13.12 1.40
C PHE A 117 6.45 13.08 2.91
N LYS A 118 7.66 12.80 3.34
CA LYS A 118 8.03 12.76 4.75
C LYS A 118 7.58 14.00 5.53
N ASN A 119 7.67 15.15 4.91
CA ASN A 119 7.39 16.45 5.57
C ASN A 119 5.96 16.94 5.36
N THR A 120 5.10 16.16 4.72
CA THR A 120 3.70 16.55 4.55
C THR A 120 2.89 16.20 5.79
N LYS A 121 1.82 16.98 6.03
CA LYS A 121 0.88 16.73 7.12
C LYS A 121 -0.27 15.81 6.71
N LEU A 122 -0.20 15.21 5.53
CA LEU A 122 -1.22 14.30 5.05
C LEU A 122 -1.24 13.03 5.87
N HIS A 123 -2.43 12.59 6.25
CA HIS A 123 -2.62 11.28 6.86
C HIS A 123 -2.42 10.20 5.78
N LYS A 124 -1.53 9.26 6.03
CA LYS A 124 -1.09 8.26 5.05
C LYS A 124 -1.76 6.92 5.34
N VAL A 125 -2.46 6.41 4.34
CA VAL A 125 -3.29 5.20 4.49
C VAL A 125 -3.05 4.26 3.32
N MET A 126 -3.00 2.97 3.59
CA MET A 126 -3.01 1.92 2.57
C MET A 126 -4.40 1.29 2.49
N ALA A 127 -4.90 1.12 1.30
CA ALA A 127 -6.14 0.39 1.06
C ALA A 127 -5.86 -0.82 0.17
N ILE A 128 -6.62 -1.89 0.40
CA ILE A 128 -6.54 -3.10 -0.41
C ILE A 128 -7.84 -3.21 -1.20
N ASN A 129 -7.74 -3.34 -2.51
CA ASN A 129 -8.86 -3.22 -3.44
C ASN A 129 -10.04 -4.17 -3.15
N ASN A 130 -9.78 -5.35 -2.65
CA ASN A 130 -10.82 -6.36 -2.48
C ASN A 130 -11.32 -6.51 -1.03
N VAL A 131 -10.87 -5.63 -0.16
CA VAL A 131 -11.22 -5.68 1.26
C VAL A 131 -11.59 -4.27 1.68
N CYS A 132 -12.74 -4.11 2.33
CA CYS A 132 -13.14 -2.81 2.87
C CYS A 132 -12.36 -2.48 4.14
N ALA A 133 -11.05 -2.60 4.07
CA ALA A 133 -10.14 -2.36 5.19
C ALA A 133 -9.03 -1.40 4.77
N TYR A 134 -8.67 -0.55 5.69
CA TYR A 134 -7.60 0.43 5.53
C TYR A 134 -6.55 0.22 6.62
N ILE A 135 -5.30 0.50 6.30
CA ILE A 135 -4.22 0.44 7.29
C ILE A 135 -3.60 1.83 7.40
N ASP A 136 -3.58 2.36 8.62
CA ASP A 136 -2.84 3.59 8.92
C ASP A 136 -1.35 3.29 8.80
N LEU A 137 -0.68 3.94 7.86
CA LEU A 137 0.73 3.64 7.59
C LEU A 137 1.66 4.10 8.71
N SER A 138 1.25 5.09 9.50
CA SER A 138 2.07 5.59 10.61
C SER A 138 2.06 4.65 11.81
N THR A 139 0.93 3.99 12.08
CA THR A 139 0.74 3.13 13.25
C THR A 139 0.65 1.65 12.91
N LEU A 140 0.46 1.32 11.63
CA LEU A 140 0.18 -0.04 11.12
C LEU A 140 -1.13 -0.63 11.69
N LYS A 141 -2.03 0.24 12.12
CA LYS A 141 -3.30 -0.15 12.70
C LYS A 141 -4.36 -0.26 11.62
N VAL A 142 -5.17 -1.32 11.70
CA VAL A 142 -6.32 -1.48 10.79
C VAL A 142 -7.39 -0.49 11.19
N LEU A 143 -7.87 0.29 10.22
CA LEU A 143 -8.94 1.27 10.40
C LEU A 143 -10.23 0.72 9.84
N LYS A 144 -11.32 0.91 10.58
CA LYS A 144 -12.66 0.67 10.05
C LYS A 144 -13.06 1.81 9.12
N ASP A 145 -14.03 1.56 8.26
CA ASP A 145 -14.52 2.56 7.31
C ASP A 145 -14.92 3.87 8.02
N SER A 146 -15.65 3.76 9.13
CA SER A 146 -16.06 4.92 9.93
C SER A 146 -14.88 5.68 10.53
N GLU A 147 -13.82 4.98 10.93
CA GLU A 147 -12.61 5.60 11.49
C GLU A 147 -11.78 6.32 10.41
N MET A 148 -11.80 5.77 9.19
CA MET A 148 -11.08 6.34 8.06
C MET A 148 -11.51 7.77 7.76
N TRP A 149 -12.81 8.04 7.84
CA TRP A 149 -13.39 9.33 7.45
C TRP A 149 -13.57 10.31 8.61
N SER A 150 -13.50 9.84 9.84
CA SER A 150 -13.71 10.68 11.02
C SER A 150 -12.43 11.36 11.52
N GLN A 151 -11.26 10.99 11.00
CA GLN A 151 -9.99 11.58 11.42
C GLN A 151 -9.66 12.82 10.59
N PRO A 152 -9.25 13.91 11.26
CA PRO A 152 -8.84 15.12 10.56
C PRO A 152 -7.55 14.96 9.77
#